data_6af5c7c132cbd6f2ab8982e1024472d0
#
_entry.id   6af5c7c132cbd6f2ab8982e1024472d0
#
_cell.length_a   1.000
_cell.length_b   1.000
_cell.length_c   1.000
_cell.angle_alpha   90.00
_cell.angle_beta   90.00
_cell.angle_gamma   90.00
#
_symmetry.space_group_name_H-M   'P 1'
#
loop_
_entity.id
_entity.type
_entity.pdbx_description
1 polymer ?
#
loop_
_entity_poly.entity_id
_entity_poly.type
_entity_poly.pdbx_seq_one_letter_code
_entity_poly.pdbx_strand_id
1 'polypeptide(L)'
;GKSPNIVFPDADADWVADGVVSAMRFTRQSQSCTAGSRLFLHEDIFDSFLEKLVAKTDALKLGDPLDESTDMGAIINEKQFNRVCGYIEEGLGHAGARLITGGMPPSEGPLSQGNFALPTIFADVTNDWRLAREEIFGPVLVAIRWRDEDEVIRMANDSHYGLAGFVWTRDIGKGLRTAHAIESGWVQVNNGGGQILGQSYGGNKQSGIGRENGIEAINEFLQTKCVWFNTAETVPNTFELK
;
A
#
# COMPACT_ATOMS: atom_id res chain seq x y z
N GLY A 1 -6.27 -2.36 -0.05
CA GLY A 1 -5.58 -2.21 1.22
C GLY A 1 -5.20 -0.78 1.56
N LYS A 2 -4.56 -0.61 2.71
CA LYS A 2 -3.98 0.66 3.19
C LYS A 2 -2.52 0.42 3.59
N SER A 3 -1.73 -0.01 2.61
CA SER A 3 -0.36 -0.45 2.84
C SER A 3 0.50 0.67 3.44
N PRO A 4 1.24 0.40 4.53
CA PRO A 4 2.19 1.33 5.09
C PRO A 4 3.41 1.50 4.18
N ASN A 5 3.92 2.72 4.11
CA ASN A 5 5.11 3.11 3.37
C ASN A 5 5.98 3.93 4.32
N ILE A 6 6.98 3.30 4.95
CA ILE A 6 7.72 3.84 6.09
C ILE A 6 9.10 4.31 5.62
N VAL A 7 9.38 5.60 5.81
CA VAL A 7 10.67 6.20 5.47
C VAL A 7 11.41 6.61 6.75
N PHE A 8 12.57 6.01 6.97
CA PHE A 8 13.46 6.34 8.08
C PHE A 8 14.33 7.56 7.77
N PRO A 9 14.86 8.29 8.79
CA PRO A 9 15.66 9.50 8.58
C PRO A 9 16.88 9.30 7.68
N ASP A 10 17.51 8.13 7.74
CA ASP A 10 18.70 7.77 6.94
C ASP A 10 18.38 7.52 5.44
N ALA A 11 17.10 7.54 5.09
CA ALA A 11 16.60 7.33 3.74
C ALA A 11 16.00 8.61 3.10
N ASP A 12 16.30 9.81 3.63
CA ASP A 12 15.89 11.08 3.04
C ASP A 12 16.66 11.36 1.74
N ALA A 13 16.23 10.77 0.63
CA ALA A 13 16.92 10.84 -0.66
C ALA A 13 15.94 10.79 -1.84
N ASP A 14 16.35 11.36 -2.98
CA ASP A 14 15.54 11.41 -4.21
C ASP A 14 15.11 10.04 -4.71
N TRP A 15 16.02 9.05 -4.68
CA TRP A 15 15.70 7.69 -5.14
C TRP A 15 14.63 7.02 -4.25
N VAL A 16 14.52 7.43 -2.96
CA VAL A 16 13.45 6.95 -2.09
C VAL A 16 12.14 7.62 -2.45
N ALA A 17 12.15 8.90 -2.79
CA ALA A 17 10.95 9.58 -3.27
C ALA A 17 10.45 8.95 -4.59
N ASP A 18 11.33 8.61 -5.54
CA ASP A 18 10.97 7.82 -6.74
C ASP A 18 10.37 6.46 -6.36
N GLY A 19 10.94 5.80 -5.36
CA GLY A 19 10.44 4.54 -4.82
C GLY A 19 9.06 4.66 -4.18
N VAL A 20 8.79 5.73 -3.43
CA VAL A 20 7.48 6.02 -2.84
C VAL A 20 6.43 6.27 -3.92
N VAL A 21 6.74 7.06 -4.95
CA VAL A 21 5.88 7.27 -6.12
C VAL A 21 5.55 5.93 -6.80
N SER A 22 6.56 5.08 -6.99
CA SER A 22 6.39 3.74 -7.55
C SER A 22 5.53 2.85 -6.64
N ALA A 23 5.77 2.84 -5.33
CA ALA A 23 5.00 2.08 -4.35
C ALA A 23 3.54 2.55 -4.27
N MET A 24 3.28 3.84 -4.48
CA MET A 24 1.92 4.38 -4.55
C MET A 24 1.16 3.94 -5.82
N ARG A 25 1.85 3.41 -6.83
CA ARG A 25 1.23 2.95 -8.09
C ARG A 25 0.53 4.07 -8.87
N PHE A 26 1.05 5.29 -8.85
CA PHE A 26 0.44 6.40 -9.57
C PHE A 26 0.25 6.10 -11.07
N THR A 27 1.21 5.43 -11.72
CA THR A 27 1.11 5.02 -13.13
C THR A 27 -0.04 4.04 -13.42
N ARG A 28 -0.70 3.52 -12.39
CA ARG A 28 -1.93 2.72 -12.46
C ARG A 28 -3.09 3.44 -11.79
N GLN A 29 -3.07 4.77 -11.73
CA GLN A 29 -4.02 5.63 -11.03
C GLN A 29 -4.18 5.27 -9.55
N SER A 30 -3.17 4.63 -8.95
CA SER A 30 -3.23 4.01 -7.63
C SER A 30 -4.41 3.03 -7.44
N GLN A 31 -5.01 2.58 -8.53
CA GLN A 31 -6.02 1.53 -8.53
C GLN A 31 -5.35 0.16 -8.39
N SER A 32 -4.74 -0.02 -7.22
CA SER A 32 -3.97 -1.20 -6.86
C SER A 32 -4.14 -1.53 -5.38
N CYS A 33 -4.40 -2.79 -5.08
CA CYS A 33 -4.54 -3.29 -3.71
C CYS A 33 -3.25 -3.13 -2.88
N THR A 34 -2.08 -3.04 -3.54
CA THR A 34 -0.78 -2.86 -2.88
C THR A 34 -0.33 -1.41 -2.76
N ALA A 35 -1.13 -0.43 -3.21
CA ALA A 35 -0.73 0.99 -3.15
C ALA A 35 -0.30 1.40 -1.73
N GLY A 36 0.93 1.91 -1.58
CA GLY A 36 1.52 2.38 -0.33
C GLY A 36 0.95 3.73 0.11
N SER A 37 -0.37 3.78 0.31
CA SER A 37 -1.14 5.03 0.45
C SER A 37 -1.09 5.67 1.83
N ARG A 38 -0.51 4.99 2.84
CA ARG A 38 -0.16 5.60 4.13
C ARG A 38 1.35 5.79 4.20
N LEU A 39 1.82 7.00 3.94
CA LEU A 39 3.22 7.37 4.02
C LEU A 39 3.56 7.81 5.44
N PHE A 40 4.38 7.04 6.12
CA PHE A 40 4.91 7.34 7.44
C PHE A 40 6.29 7.97 7.30
N LEU A 41 6.41 9.25 7.64
CA LEU A 41 7.66 10.01 7.60
C LEU A 41 8.12 10.36 9.00
N HIS A 42 9.39 10.08 9.31
CA HIS A 42 9.98 10.52 10.57
C HIS A 42 9.96 12.04 10.68
N GLU A 43 9.73 12.58 11.89
CA GLU A 43 9.58 14.02 12.08
C GLU A 43 10.79 14.84 11.59
N ASP A 44 12.00 14.31 11.70
CA ASP A 44 13.24 14.98 11.28
C ASP A 44 13.33 15.22 9.76
N ILE A 45 12.66 14.41 8.96
CA ILE A 45 12.72 14.47 7.48
C ILE A 45 11.38 14.82 6.84
N PHE A 46 10.36 15.08 7.64
CA PHE A 46 8.98 15.16 7.16
C PHE A 46 8.81 16.19 6.04
N ASP A 47 9.23 17.43 6.30
CA ASP A 47 9.03 18.49 5.31
C ASP A 47 10.02 18.40 4.14
N SER A 48 11.31 18.10 4.41
CA SER A 48 12.32 17.91 3.36
C SER A 48 11.99 16.76 2.39
N PHE A 49 11.45 15.66 2.93
CA PHE A 49 11.05 14.54 2.11
C PHE A 49 9.78 14.83 1.30
N LEU A 50 8.81 15.55 1.89
CA LEU A 50 7.60 15.98 1.17
C LEU A 50 7.94 16.87 -0.02
N GLU A 51 8.90 17.80 0.09
CA GLU A 51 9.36 18.62 -1.03
C GLU A 51 9.88 17.77 -2.20
N LYS A 52 10.70 16.75 -1.90
CA LYS A 52 11.19 15.80 -2.92
C LYS A 52 10.04 15.01 -3.55
N LEU A 53 9.12 14.54 -2.72
CA LEU A 53 7.98 13.75 -3.19
C LEU A 53 7.05 14.55 -4.09
N VAL A 54 6.79 15.82 -3.74
CA VAL A 54 6.01 16.76 -4.57
C VAL A 54 6.65 16.95 -5.95
N ALA A 55 7.95 17.24 -5.96
CA ALA A 55 8.67 17.42 -7.23
C ALA A 55 8.54 16.21 -8.16
N LYS A 56 8.57 14.97 -7.60
CA LYS A 56 8.40 13.73 -8.37
C LYS A 56 6.94 13.50 -8.79
N THR A 57 6.01 13.84 -7.93
CA THR A 57 4.57 13.64 -8.18
C THR A 57 4.03 14.62 -9.21
N ASP A 58 4.44 15.88 -9.13
CA ASP A 58 4.01 16.94 -10.04
C ASP A 58 4.61 16.78 -11.45
N ALA A 59 5.72 16.06 -11.57
CA ALA A 59 6.34 15.73 -12.86
C ALA A 59 5.54 14.66 -13.64
N LEU A 60 4.59 13.95 -13.01
CA LEU A 60 3.78 12.93 -13.69
C LEU A 60 2.83 13.56 -14.71
N LYS A 61 2.88 13.07 -15.93
CA LYS A 61 2.01 13.53 -17.02
C LYS A 61 0.72 12.72 -17.04
N LEU A 62 -0.39 13.42 -16.87
CA LEU A 62 -1.73 12.86 -17.02
C LEU A 62 -2.21 13.02 -18.44
N GLY A 63 -2.82 11.99 -19.02
CA GLY A 63 -3.29 12.08 -20.39
C GLY A 63 -3.89 10.79 -20.94
N ASP A 64 -4.01 10.76 -22.26
CA ASP A 64 -4.48 9.58 -23.00
C ASP A 64 -3.54 8.39 -22.74
N PRO A 65 -4.05 7.23 -22.28
CA PRO A 65 -3.23 6.04 -22.03
C PRO A 65 -2.61 5.43 -23.29
N LEU A 66 -3.02 5.84 -24.48
CA LEU A 66 -2.41 5.44 -25.76
C LEU A 66 -1.26 6.36 -26.20
N ASP A 67 -1.05 7.48 -25.52
CA ASP A 67 0.11 8.35 -25.74
C ASP A 67 1.28 7.85 -24.89
N GLU A 68 2.40 7.47 -25.54
CA GLU A 68 3.62 6.96 -24.88
C GLU A 68 4.24 7.96 -23.88
N SER A 69 3.90 9.24 -23.98
CA SER A 69 4.36 10.27 -23.04
C SER A 69 3.51 10.39 -21.78
N THR A 70 2.39 9.65 -21.69
CA THR A 70 1.50 9.66 -20.54
C THR A 70 2.01 8.74 -19.44
N ASP A 71 2.16 9.26 -18.22
CA ASP A 71 2.51 8.48 -17.04
C ASP A 71 1.29 7.93 -16.32
N MET A 72 0.17 8.66 -16.30
CA MET A 72 -1.04 8.28 -15.59
C MET A 72 -2.31 8.60 -16.42
N GLY A 73 -3.13 7.58 -16.64
CA GLY A 73 -4.41 7.69 -17.34
C GLY A 73 -5.58 8.04 -16.43
N ALA A 74 -6.81 7.88 -16.96
CA ALA A 74 -8.06 8.13 -16.23
C ALA A 74 -8.41 7.01 -15.24
N ILE A 75 -9.20 7.32 -14.23
CA ILE A 75 -9.86 6.37 -13.32
C ILE A 75 -10.83 5.50 -14.14
N ILE A 76 -10.94 4.23 -13.79
CA ILE A 76 -11.62 3.18 -14.56
C ILE A 76 -13.08 3.51 -14.94
N ASN A 77 -13.81 4.23 -14.12
CA ASN A 77 -15.20 4.63 -14.39
C ASN A 77 -15.63 5.80 -13.49
N GLU A 78 -16.76 6.42 -13.84
CA GLU A 78 -17.33 7.56 -13.12
C GLU A 78 -17.66 7.26 -11.64
N LYS A 79 -18.16 6.08 -11.33
CA LYS A 79 -18.48 5.69 -9.95
C LYS A 79 -17.24 5.74 -9.06
N GLN A 80 -16.13 5.18 -9.55
CA GLN A 80 -14.86 5.18 -8.81
C GLN A 80 -14.25 6.58 -8.77
N PHE A 81 -14.33 7.33 -9.87
CA PHE A 81 -13.90 8.71 -9.92
C PHE A 81 -14.62 9.58 -8.88
N ASN A 82 -15.95 9.51 -8.81
CA ASN A 82 -16.74 10.23 -7.83
C ASN A 82 -16.40 9.82 -6.39
N ARG A 83 -16.11 8.52 -6.16
CA ARG A 83 -15.61 8.05 -4.87
C ARG A 83 -14.27 8.71 -4.49
N VAL A 84 -13.32 8.78 -5.42
CA VAL A 84 -12.02 9.42 -5.20
C VAL A 84 -12.21 10.92 -4.90
N CYS A 85 -13.02 11.61 -5.70
CA CYS A 85 -13.34 13.02 -5.49
C CYS A 85 -13.94 13.27 -4.10
N GLY A 86 -14.87 12.41 -3.65
CA GLY A 86 -15.45 12.54 -2.32
C GLY A 86 -14.44 12.44 -1.17
N TYR A 87 -13.41 11.60 -1.30
CA TYR A 87 -12.32 11.58 -0.33
C TYR A 87 -11.42 12.83 -0.42
N ILE A 88 -11.18 13.35 -1.61
CA ILE A 88 -10.41 14.59 -1.78
C ILE A 88 -11.19 15.78 -1.16
N GLU A 89 -12.48 15.90 -1.41
CA GLU A 89 -13.34 16.92 -0.80
C GLU A 89 -13.34 16.83 0.73
N GLU A 90 -13.45 15.61 1.29
CA GLU A 90 -13.37 15.39 2.73
C GLU A 90 -12.02 15.87 3.27
N GLY A 91 -10.92 15.56 2.55
CA GLY A 91 -9.58 15.99 2.90
C GLY A 91 -9.43 17.52 2.91
N LEU A 92 -9.94 18.17 1.90
CA LEU A 92 -9.93 19.64 1.80
C LEU A 92 -10.78 20.32 2.89
N GLY A 93 -11.85 19.67 3.33
CA GLY A 93 -12.72 20.17 4.42
C GLY A 93 -12.20 19.90 5.83
N HIS A 94 -11.13 19.10 5.99
CA HIS A 94 -10.61 18.72 7.30
C HIS A 94 -9.63 19.76 7.86
N ALA A 95 -10.00 20.41 8.97
CA ALA A 95 -9.24 21.53 9.54
C ALA A 95 -7.78 21.22 9.94
N GLY A 96 -7.43 19.95 10.15
CA GLY A 96 -6.08 19.51 10.52
C GLY A 96 -5.22 19.04 9.34
N ALA A 97 -5.83 18.80 8.18
CA ALA A 97 -5.11 18.30 7.02
C ALA A 97 -4.55 19.44 6.15
N ARG A 98 -3.34 19.26 5.67
CA ARG A 98 -2.70 20.17 4.74
C ARG A 98 -2.60 19.52 3.36
N LEU A 99 -3.26 20.09 2.35
CA LEU A 99 -3.03 19.69 0.96
C LEU A 99 -1.63 20.10 0.55
N ILE A 100 -0.84 19.14 0.08
CA ILE A 100 0.55 19.36 -0.36
C ILE A 100 0.61 19.54 -1.88
N THR A 101 -0.06 18.66 -2.62
CA THR A 101 -0.23 18.75 -4.08
C THR A 101 -1.49 18.05 -4.53
N GLY A 102 -1.92 18.28 -5.77
CA GLY A 102 -3.12 17.71 -6.36
C GLY A 102 -4.39 18.45 -5.93
N GLY A 103 -5.36 17.72 -5.39
CA GLY A 103 -6.69 18.24 -5.04
C GLY A 103 -7.76 17.87 -6.06
N MET A 104 -8.82 18.69 -6.12
CA MET A 104 -9.93 18.42 -7.02
C MET A 104 -9.50 18.40 -8.48
N PRO A 105 -10.13 17.55 -9.31
CA PRO A 105 -9.87 17.49 -10.73
C PRO A 105 -10.06 18.86 -11.41
N PRO A 106 -9.32 19.15 -12.48
CA PRO A 106 -9.48 20.40 -13.22
C PRO A 106 -10.89 20.48 -13.85
N SER A 107 -11.51 21.64 -13.76
CA SER A 107 -12.84 21.93 -14.36
C SER A 107 -12.76 22.30 -15.84
N GLU A 108 -11.56 22.59 -16.35
CA GLU A 108 -11.32 23.05 -17.71
C GLU A 108 -10.15 22.28 -18.36
N GLY A 109 -10.07 22.37 -19.68
CA GLY A 109 -9.02 21.74 -20.47
C GLY A 109 -9.26 20.25 -20.76
N PRO A 110 -8.31 19.57 -21.39
CA PRO A 110 -8.49 18.18 -21.85
C PRO A 110 -8.82 17.19 -20.74
N LEU A 111 -8.24 17.35 -19.54
CA LEU A 111 -8.44 16.46 -18.42
C LEU A 111 -9.87 16.56 -17.82
N SER A 112 -10.59 17.68 -18.03
CA SER A 112 -11.99 17.82 -17.60
C SER A 112 -12.96 16.98 -18.42
N GLN A 113 -12.52 16.42 -19.54
CA GLN A 113 -13.36 15.64 -20.45
C GLN A 113 -13.36 14.14 -20.11
N GLY A 114 -12.69 13.73 -19.02
CA GLY A 114 -12.61 12.34 -18.59
C GLY A 114 -12.48 12.21 -17.07
N ASN A 115 -12.40 10.98 -16.60
CA ASN A 115 -12.30 10.67 -15.16
C ASN A 115 -10.87 10.84 -14.63
N PHE A 116 -10.23 11.98 -14.87
CA PHE A 116 -8.85 12.23 -14.45
C PHE A 116 -8.81 12.79 -13.03
N ALA A 117 -8.33 12.00 -12.08
CA ALA A 117 -8.04 12.43 -10.71
C ALA A 117 -6.57 12.80 -10.59
N LEU A 118 -6.26 13.96 -10.01
CA LEU A 118 -4.87 14.38 -9.81
C LEU A 118 -4.20 13.53 -8.70
N PRO A 119 -2.91 13.18 -8.86
CA PRO A 119 -2.11 12.69 -7.74
C PRO A 119 -2.20 13.66 -6.57
N THR A 120 -2.77 13.21 -5.45
CA THR A 120 -3.12 14.08 -4.33
C THR A 120 -2.43 13.61 -3.06
N ILE A 121 -1.76 14.53 -2.37
CA ILE A 121 -1.06 14.25 -1.12
C ILE A 121 -1.60 15.17 -0.03
N PHE A 122 -2.11 14.55 1.05
CA PHE A 122 -2.45 15.24 2.30
C PHE A 122 -1.40 14.97 3.36
N ALA A 123 -0.95 15.99 4.06
CA ALA A 123 -0.04 15.90 5.19
C ALA A 123 -0.70 16.33 6.50
N ASP A 124 0.01 16.13 7.61
CA ASP A 124 -0.43 16.45 8.97
C ASP A 124 -1.73 15.70 9.36
N VAL A 125 -1.83 14.48 8.87
CA VAL A 125 -2.94 13.56 9.03
C VAL A 125 -2.65 12.59 10.18
N THR A 126 -3.66 12.22 10.93
CA THR A 126 -3.55 11.17 11.95
C THR A 126 -3.95 9.80 11.40
N ASN A 127 -3.43 8.72 12.00
CA ASN A 127 -3.65 7.35 11.51
C ASN A 127 -5.11 6.85 11.71
N ASP A 128 -5.89 7.49 12.57
CA ASP A 128 -7.30 7.20 12.82
C ASP A 128 -8.25 7.90 11.84
N TRP A 129 -7.74 8.84 11.05
CA TRP A 129 -8.55 9.55 10.09
C TRP A 129 -9.05 8.62 8.97
N ARG A 130 -10.27 8.87 8.50
CA ARG A 130 -10.95 8.02 7.51
C ARG A 130 -10.11 7.81 6.24
N LEU A 131 -9.43 8.87 5.73
CA LEU A 131 -8.55 8.78 4.57
C LEU A 131 -7.32 7.87 4.81
N ALA A 132 -6.89 7.72 6.07
CA ALA A 132 -5.83 6.79 6.45
C ALA A 132 -6.35 5.36 6.67
N ARG A 133 -7.63 5.17 7.01
CA ARG A 133 -8.24 3.88 7.37
C ARG A 133 -8.88 3.16 6.20
N GLU A 134 -9.58 3.87 5.33
CA GLU A 134 -10.34 3.27 4.24
C GLU A 134 -9.54 3.20 2.94
N GLU A 135 -9.72 2.13 2.18
CA GLU A 135 -9.14 1.97 0.85
C GLU A 135 -9.86 2.87 -0.15
N ILE A 136 -9.17 3.90 -0.62
CA ILE A 136 -9.70 4.87 -1.60
C ILE A 136 -9.73 4.26 -3.00
N PHE A 137 -8.68 3.49 -3.36
CA PHE A 137 -8.45 2.89 -4.67
C PHE A 137 -8.34 3.95 -5.77
N GLY A 138 -7.54 4.98 -5.48
CA GLY A 138 -7.28 6.15 -6.33
C GLY A 138 -6.03 6.88 -5.87
N PRO A 139 -5.60 7.91 -6.62
CA PRO A 139 -4.30 8.56 -6.43
C PRO A 139 -4.27 9.54 -5.25
N VAL A 140 -4.68 9.07 -4.06
CA VAL A 140 -4.69 9.86 -2.82
C VAL A 140 -3.78 9.20 -1.79
N LEU A 141 -2.73 9.91 -1.40
CA LEU A 141 -1.74 9.52 -0.39
C LEU A 141 -1.89 10.40 0.84
N VAL A 142 -1.75 9.81 2.03
CA VAL A 142 -1.72 10.54 3.29
C VAL A 142 -0.35 10.39 3.95
N ALA A 143 0.24 11.51 4.39
CA ALA A 143 1.53 11.56 5.06
C ALA A 143 1.33 11.78 6.57
N ILE A 144 1.86 10.85 7.35
CA ILE A 144 1.70 10.75 8.81
C ILE A 144 3.07 10.86 9.45
N ARG A 145 3.21 11.71 10.49
CA ARG A 145 4.45 11.86 11.26
C ARG A 145 4.63 10.71 12.23
N TRP A 146 5.88 10.35 12.49
CA TRP A 146 6.25 9.42 13.56
C TRP A 146 7.62 9.81 14.15
N ARG A 147 7.95 9.27 15.34
CA ARG A 147 9.15 9.65 16.12
C ARG A 147 10.03 8.47 16.48
N ASP A 148 9.46 7.33 16.81
CA ASP A 148 10.21 6.14 17.20
C ASP A 148 9.74 4.88 16.45
N GLU A 149 10.64 3.89 16.37
CA GLU A 149 10.42 2.66 15.60
C GLU A 149 9.21 1.86 16.10
N ASP A 150 8.99 1.81 17.42
CA ASP A 150 7.85 1.08 17.99
C ASP A 150 6.52 1.80 17.69
N GLU A 151 6.53 3.14 17.69
CA GLU A 151 5.37 3.95 17.32
C GLU A 151 4.95 3.67 15.87
N VAL A 152 5.89 3.76 14.93
CA VAL A 152 5.56 3.57 13.50
C VAL A 152 5.11 2.16 13.20
N ILE A 153 5.68 1.14 13.85
CA ILE A 153 5.25 -0.25 13.72
C ILE A 153 3.82 -0.43 14.23
N ARG A 154 3.49 0.12 15.41
CA ARG A 154 2.11 0.09 15.94
C ARG A 154 1.13 0.76 14.97
N MET A 155 1.45 1.97 14.48
CA MET A 155 0.59 2.68 13.52
C MET A 155 0.46 1.94 12.20
N ALA A 156 1.54 1.35 11.68
CA ALA A 156 1.50 0.56 10.45
C ALA A 156 0.56 -0.63 10.57
N ASN A 157 0.60 -1.33 11.71
CA ASN A 157 -0.20 -2.51 12.01
C ASN A 157 -1.63 -2.20 12.43
N ASP A 158 -1.91 -0.98 12.88
CA ASP A 158 -3.26 -0.53 13.22
C ASP A 158 -4.08 -0.30 11.95
N SER A 159 -4.49 -1.39 11.34
CA SER A 159 -5.31 -1.46 10.14
C SER A 159 -6.02 -2.81 10.07
N HIS A 160 -7.21 -2.83 9.48
CA HIS A 160 -7.90 -4.08 9.14
C HIS A 160 -7.24 -4.82 7.97
N TYR A 161 -6.37 -4.16 7.22
CA TYR A 161 -5.65 -4.72 6.09
C TYR A 161 -4.24 -5.18 6.46
N GLY A 162 -3.68 -6.08 5.66
CA GLY A 162 -2.34 -6.60 5.81
C GLY A 162 -1.82 -7.22 4.50
N LEU A 163 -1.97 -6.51 3.36
CA LEU A 163 -1.52 -7.03 2.06
C LEU A 163 -0.05 -6.72 1.84
N ALA A 164 0.30 -5.44 1.70
CA ALA A 164 1.66 -5.01 1.40
C ALA A 164 2.20 -4.04 2.45
N GLY A 165 3.53 -3.88 2.47
CA GLY A 165 4.25 -2.88 3.24
C GLY A 165 5.56 -2.52 2.55
N PHE A 166 6.02 -1.27 2.75
CA PHE A 166 7.26 -0.75 2.18
C PHE A 166 8.09 -0.09 3.29
N VAL A 167 9.37 -0.39 3.30
CA VAL A 167 10.32 0.12 4.31
C VAL A 167 11.54 0.69 3.61
N TRP A 168 11.91 1.91 3.95
CA TRP A 168 13.04 2.62 3.35
C TRP A 168 14.03 3.01 4.42
N THR A 169 15.23 2.45 4.37
CA THR A 169 16.34 2.71 5.30
C THR A 169 17.66 2.25 4.69
N ARG A 170 18.77 2.87 5.07
CA ARG A 170 20.11 2.41 4.68
C ARG A 170 20.67 1.36 5.64
N ASP A 171 20.04 1.16 6.80
CA ASP A 171 20.40 0.15 7.79
C ASP A 171 19.65 -1.14 7.53
N ILE A 172 20.38 -2.17 7.06
CA ILE A 172 19.81 -3.48 6.74
C ILE A 172 19.17 -4.16 7.96
N GLY A 173 19.76 -3.99 9.14
CA GLY A 173 19.22 -4.55 10.39
C GLY A 173 17.88 -3.93 10.76
N LYS A 174 17.77 -2.61 10.66
CA LYS A 174 16.53 -1.85 10.86
C LYS A 174 15.48 -2.26 9.83
N GLY A 175 15.86 -2.30 8.55
CA GLY A 175 14.96 -2.71 7.47
C GLY A 175 14.37 -4.09 7.70
N LEU A 176 15.18 -5.07 8.09
CA LEU A 176 14.72 -6.44 8.38
C LEU A 176 13.83 -6.51 9.62
N ARG A 177 14.21 -5.86 10.74
CA ARG A 177 13.36 -5.86 11.95
C ARG A 177 12.00 -5.27 11.67
N THR A 178 11.96 -4.11 11.01
CA THR A 178 10.70 -3.43 10.67
C THR A 178 9.87 -4.28 9.71
N ALA A 179 10.48 -4.86 8.67
CA ALA A 179 9.77 -5.72 7.72
C ALA A 179 9.14 -6.95 8.39
N HIS A 180 9.84 -7.58 9.35
CA HIS A 180 9.31 -8.71 10.12
C HIS A 180 8.21 -8.30 11.10
N ALA A 181 8.25 -7.07 11.63
CA ALA A 181 7.26 -6.57 12.57
C ALA A 181 5.96 -6.08 11.91
N ILE A 182 5.99 -5.77 10.60
CA ILE A 182 4.78 -5.38 9.84
C ILE A 182 3.91 -6.61 9.58
N GLU A 183 2.64 -6.53 9.95
CA GLU A 183 1.64 -7.60 9.81
C GLU A 183 1.04 -7.65 8.40
N SER A 184 1.88 -7.54 7.38
CA SER A 184 1.50 -7.67 5.97
C SER A 184 2.08 -8.95 5.38
N GLY A 185 1.36 -9.55 4.42
CA GLY A 185 1.81 -10.79 3.79
C GLY A 185 2.93 -10.60 2.76
N TRP A 186 3.16 -9.36 2.32
CA TRP A 186 4.21 -9.02 1.35
C TRP A 186 4.85 -7.67 1.69
N VAL A 187 6.13 -7.68 2.06
CA VAL A 187 6.87 -6.49 2.47
C VAL A 187 8.11 -6.33 1.61
N GLN A 188 8.34 -5.10 1.15
CA GLN A 188 9.54 -4.71 0.41
C GLN A 188 10.42 -3.77 1.24
N VAL A 189 11.72 -3.98 1.19
CA VAL A 189 12.72 -3.08 1.77
C VAL A 189 13.48 -2.42 0.62
N ASN A 190 13.53 -1.09 0.61
CA ASN A 190 14.21 -0.28 -0.41
C ASN A 190 13.77 -0.60 -1.84
N ASN A 191 12.52 -0.98 -2.01
CA ASN A 191 11.91 -1.28 -3.29
C ASN A 191 10.43 -0.87 -3.29
N GLY A 192 9.99 -0.20 -4.36
CA GLY A 192 8.59 0.15 -4.63
C GLY A 192 8.04 -0.58 -5.86
N GLY A 193 8.78 -1.53 -6.42
CA GLY A 193 8.44 -2.23 -7.65
C GLY A 193 7.30 -3.23 -7.55
N GLY A 194 7.05 -3.95 -8.64
CA GLY A 194 6.05 -5.01 -8.72
C GLY A 194 6.49 -6.31 -8.04
N GLN A 195 5.64 -7.32 -8.17
CA GLN A 195 5.92 -8.69 -7.73
C GLN A 195 6.98 -9.35 -8.62
N ILE A 196 7.75 -10.23 -8.03
CA ILE A 196 8.72 -11.07 -8.74
C ILE A 196 8.19 -12.51 -8.74
N LEU A 197 8.23 -13.18 -9.87
CA LEU A 197 7.84 -14.59 -10.00
C LEU A 197 8.66 -15.46 -9.03
N GLY A 198 7.99 -16.38 -8.35
CA GLY A 198 8.58 -17.27 -7.36
C GLY A 198 8.60 -16.71 -5.93
N GLN A 199 8.25 -15.45 -5.73
CA GLN A 199 8.03 -14.91 -4.40
C GLN A 199 6.58 -15.11 -3.97
N SER A 200 6.38 -15.65 -2.77
CA SER A 200 5.06 -15.79 -2.17
C SER A 200 4.37 -14.43 -2.04
N TYR A 201 3.14 -14.34 -2.52
CA TYR A 201 2.33 -13.13 -2.46
C TYR A 201 0.93 -13.44 -1.92
N GLY A 202 0.45 -12.61 -1.03
CA GLY A 202 -0.90 -12.72 -0.47
C GLY A 202 -1.06 -11.85 0.76
N GLY A 203 -2.30 -11.71 1.20
CA GLY A 203 -2.67 -10.84 2.32
C GLY A 203 -2.79 -11.58 3.64
N ASN A 204 -2.72 -10.79 4.70
CA ASN A 204 -3.12 -11.15 6.07
C ASN A 204 -4.37 -10.36 6.44
N LYS A 205 -4.97 -10.64 7.61
CA LYS A 205 -6.15 -9.94 8.11
C LYS A 205 -7.29 -9.94 7.07
N GLN A 206 -7.97 -8.82 6.86
CA GLN A 206 -9.05 -8.68 5.86
C GLN A 206 -8.55 -8.50 4.40
N SER A 207 -7.24 -8.52 4.18
CA SER A 207 -6.69 -8.49 2.81
C SER A 207 -6.80 -9.83 2.10
N GLY A 208 -7.16 -10.89 2.79
CA GLY A 208 -7.47 -12.19 2.19
C GLY A 208 -6.72 -13.34 2.85
N ILE A 209 -6.93 -14.52 2.28
CA ILE A 209 -6.33 -15.80 2.66
C ILE A 209 -5.61 -16.40 1.44
N GLY A 210 -4.77 -17.40 1.68
CA GLY A 210 -4.02 -18.06 0.60
C GLY A 210 -2.77 -17.28 0.18
N ARG A 211 -2.00 -17.93 -0.69
CA ARG A 211 -0.78 -17.35 -1.28
C ARG A 211 -0.71 -17.73 -2.75
N GLU A 212 -0.14 -16.83 -3.57
CA GLU A 212 0.10 -17.02 -4.99
C GLU A 212 1.55 -16.70 -5.35
N ASN A 213 1.96 -16.96 -6.56
CA ASN A 213 3.30 -16.74 -7.15
C ASN A 213 4.43 -17.61 -6.55
N GLY A 214 4.38 -18.01 -5.29
CA GLY A 214 5.35 -18.90 -4.65
C GLY A 214 5.01 -20.38 -4.84
N ILE A 215 5.91 -21.27 -4.39
CA ILE A 215 5.70 -22.73 -4.48
C ILE A 215 4.46 -23.18 -3.67
N GLU A 216 4.15 -22.51 -2.60
CA GLU A 216 3.00 -22.78 -1.74
C GLU A 216 1.66 -22.53 -2.43
N ALA A 217 1.63 -21.76 -3.52
CA ALA A 217 0.43 -21.52 -4.32
C ALA A 217 -0.20 -22.82 -4.84
N ILE A 218 0.61 -23.86 -5.04
CA ILE A 218 0.10 -25.17 -5.47
C ILE A 218 -0.90 -25.76 -4.48
N ASN A 219 -0.76 -25.46 -3.19
CA ASN A 219 -1.63 -25.99 -2.15
C ASN A 219 -3.09 -25.52 -2.30
N GLU A 220 -3.30 -24.36 -2.94
CA GLU A 220 -4.65 -23.84 -3.21
C GLU A 220 -5.40 -24.66 -4.27
N PHE A 221 -4.67 -25.47 -5.06
CA PHE A 221 -5.21 -26.34 -6.11
C PHE A 221 -5.23 -27.81 -5.70
N LEU A 222 -4.80 -28.15 -4.49
CA LEU A 222 -4.71 -29.51 -3.99
C LEU A 222 -5.69 -29.76 -2.85
N GLN A 223 -6.13 -30.99 -2.74
CA GLN A 223 -6.92 -31.46 -1.59
C GLN A 223 -6.09 -32.45 -0.77
N THR A 224 -5.87 -32.15 0.49
CA THR A 224 -5.18 -33.05 1.41
C THR A 224 -6.10 -34.22 1.77
N LYS A 225 -5.60 -35.44 1.64
CA LYS A 225 -6.27 -36.66 2.06
C LYS A 225 -5.36 -37.42 3.02
N CYS A 226 -5.87 -37.76 4.19
CA CYS A 226 -5.24 -38.70 5.09
C CYS A 226 -5.75 -40.10 4.81
N VAL A 227 -4.84 -41.05 4.58
CA VAL A 227 -5.17 -42.48 4.45
C VAL A 227 -4.46 -43.21 5.58
N TRP A 228 -5.24 -43.78 6.48
CA TRP A 228 -4.72 -44.64 7.56
C TRP A 228 -5.00 -46.06 7.22
N PHE A 229 -3.96 -46.89 7.20
CA PHE A 229 -4.02 -48.29 6.85
C PHE A 229 -3.71 -49.14 8.09
N ASN A 230 -4.67 -49.97 8.53
CA ASN A 230 -4.43 -50.96 9.55
C ASN A 230 -4.00 -52.29 8.90
N THR A 231 -2.81 -52.78 9.23
CA THR A 231 -2.29 -54.07 8.76
C THR A 231 -2.43 -55.20 9.78
N ALA A 232 -2.98 -54.93 10.95
CA ALA A 232 -3.27 -55.94 11.95
C ALA A 232 -4.56 -56.68 11.62
N GLU A 233 -4.64 -57.96 12.05
CA GLU A 233 -5.86 -58.78 11.90
C GLU A 233 -7.00 -58.35 12.82
N THR A 234 -6.72 -57.41 13.77
CA THR A 234 -7.69 -56.90 14.73
C THR A 234 -7.79 -55.40 14.67
N VAL A 235 -8.98 -54.85 14.88
CA VAL A 235 -9.21 -53.41 15.06
C VAL A 235 -9.26 -53.11 16.54
N PRO A 236 -8.49 -52.11 17.04
CA PRO A 236 -8.57 -51.71 18.45
C PRO A 236 -10.00 -51.34 18.85
N ASN A 237 -10.51 -51.97 19.88
CA ASN A 237 -11.82 -51.63 20.44
C ASN A 237 -11.64 -50.44 21.39
N THR A 238 -12.06 -49.26 20.96
CA THR A 238 -11.93 -48.01 21.74
C THR A 238 -12.76 -48.02 23.02
N PHE A 239 -13.71 -48.97 23.20
CA PHE A 239 -14.50 -49.11 24.43
C PHE A 239 -13.80 -49.95 25.48
N GLU A 240 -12.73 -50.66 25.13
CA GLU A 240 -11.93 -51.47 26.08
C GLU A 240 -10.69 -50.74 26.62
N LEU A 241 -10.43 -49.53 26.14
CA LEU A 241 -9.36 -48.66 26.67
C LEU A 241 -9.84 -47.91 27.92
N LYS A 242 -10.17 -48.64 29.00
CA LYS A 242 -10.45 -48.05 30.32
C LYS A 242 -9.38 -48.50 31.31
#